data_47b71fb6dcab21a520f72269078f9a7f
#
_entry.id   47b71fb6dcab21a520f72269078f9a7f
#
_cell.length_a   1.000
_cell.length_b   1.000
_cell.length_c   1.000
_cell.angle_alpha   90.00
_cell.angle_beta   90.00
_cell.angle_gamma   90.00
#
_symmetry.space_group_name_H-M   'P 1'
#
loop_
_entity.id
_entity.type
_entity.pdbx_description
1 polymer ?
#
loop_
_entity_poly.entity_id
_entity_poly.type
_entity_poly.pdbx_seq_one_letter_code
_entity_poly.pdbx_strand_id
1 'polypeptide(L)'
;MKGFTDRNQLLAKMRDGQCCDWDIIIVGGGITGAGVLREATRRGYKALLLEQQDFSWGTSSRSSKMVHGGLRYLAAGDLKLTKESVEERERLLNEAPGLVDRIAFYFTFRKGLFPGRLAMTIILAIYDFLAGIRDHRFIKTAELLQRFKGLNDTNLKGASYYTDAMVDDSRLVLRVLQDSMADGGQALNYTKVQKLLIEKDKVCGVVIDDPQTSQPIQLRASVVVNATGAWADRLRNAVNSEKRIRPLRGSHIIFPKRLYPVSDVMTFLHQDDKRGIYVYPWEGTTVLGTTDLDHDEDLDIEASISNQETDYLLRGFNHQFPNNKLTTADILSTWAGVRPVIGSEKSKDPSKERRDHAVWSDSGLITVSGGKLTTFRLIALDALAAAQDMLPTPKSFNDDRIFFTPCISPNALLPENPNWAQRLLGRYGATAKALLSESTAQEHQSIGDTDFSLAECRWAIKYEGVQHLDDLLLRRTRLGMCLANGGAEIYPVLEALFKSERQWDSQQWEAELNRYKAIWQDYYSLPQTSEE
;
A
#
# COMPACT_ATOMS: atom_id res chain seq x y z
N MET A 1 -17.46 9.57 -14.92
CA MET A 1 -17.54 8.12 -14.60
C MET A 1 -17.61 8.01 -13.08
N LYS A 2 -18.55 7.25 -12.50
CA LYS A 2 -18.74 7.20 -11.03
C LYS A 2 -17.91 6.11 -10.35
N GLY A 3 -17.35 5.15 -11.06
CA GLY A 3 -16.73 3.97 -10.49
C GLY A 3 -15.62 3.38 -11.34
N PHE A 4 -15.14 2.23 -10.91
CA PHE A 4 -14.14 1.43 -11.61
C PHE A 4 -14.71 0.85 -12.91
N THR A 5 -13.84 0.28 -13.73
CA THR A 5 -14.21 -0.46 -14.95
C THR A 5 -15.34 -1.45 -14.66
N ASP A 6 -16.39 -1.42 -15.48
CA ASP A 6 -17.39 -2.49 -15.46
C ASP A 6 -16.75 -3.78 -15.95
N ARG A 7 -16.37 -4.63 -14.99
CA ARG A 7 -15.65 -5.88 -15.21
C ARG A 7 -16.37 -6.80 -16.16
N ASN A 8 -17.68 -7.00 -15.95
CA ASN A 8 -18.47 -7.94 -16.74
C ASN A 8 -18.63 -7.45 -18.18
N GLN A 9 -18.87 -6.15 -18.35
CA GLN A 9 -18.98 -5.55 -19.67
C GLN A 9 -17.66 -5.61 -20.46
N LEU A 10 -16.52 -5.34 -19.79
CA LEU A 10 -15.22 -5.38 -20.46
C LEU A 10 -14.83 -6.80 -20.85
N LEU A 11 -15.03 -7.79 -19.98
CA LEU A 11 -14.79 -9.20 -20.28
C LEU A 11 -15.68 -9.71 -21.42
N ALA A 12 -16.96 -9.31 -21.46
CA ALA A 12 -17.85 -9.66 -22.56
C ALA A 12 -17.32 -9.11 -23.91
N LYS A 13 -16.89 -7.84 -23.94
CA LYS A 13 -16.28 -7.25 -25.15
C LYS A 13 -15.00 -7.96 -25.59
N MET A 14 -14.15 -8.37 -24.64
CA MET A 14 -12.93 -9.14 -24.94
C MET A 14 -13.27 -10.51 -25.50
N ARG A 15 -14.27 -11.19 -24.94
CA ARG A 15 -14.76 -12.49 -25.43
C ARG A 15 -15.29 -12.39 -26.87
N ASP A 16 -15.97 -11.30 -27.18
CA ASP A 16 -16.52 -11.03 -28.51
C ASP A 16 -15.46 -10.48 -29.51
N GLY A 17 -14.19 -10.40 -29.12
CA GLY A 17 -13.09 -9.88 -29.94
C GLY A 17 -13.09 -8.37 -30.16
N GLN A 18 -13.92 -7.60 -29.42
CA GLN A 18 -14.07 -6.15 -29.63
C GLN A 18 -13.03 -5.29 -28.92
N CYS A 19 -12.36 -5.81 -27.88
CA CYS A 19 -11.39 -5.10 -27.04
C CYS A 19 -10.13 -5.93 -26.80
N CYS A 20 -9.51 -6.46 -27.87
CA CYS A 20 -8.35 -7.35 -27.75
C CYS A 20 -7.02 -6.67 -28.08
N ASP A 21 -7.02 -5.46 -28.66
CA ASP A 21 -5.80 -4.73 -29.04
C ASP A 21 -5.60 -3.51 -28.15
N TRP A 22 -4.38 -3.37 -27.62
CA TRP A 22 -3.96 -2.35 -26.68
C TRP A 22 -2.61 -1.74 -27.08
N ASP A 23 -2.34 -0.51 -26.69
CA ASP A 23 -0.99 0.05 -26.79
C ASP A 23 -0.11 -0.58 -25.71
N ILE A 24 -0.65 -0.71 -24.49
CA ILE A 24 0.09 -1.23 -23.34
C ILE A 24 -0.81 -2.13 -22.47
N ILE A 25 -0.31 -3.32 -22.15
CA ILE A 25 -0.89 -4.20 -21.13
C ILE A 25 0.05 -4.23 -19.93
N ILE A 26 -0.50 -3.94 -18.73
CA ILE A 26 0.22 -3.92 -17.48
C ILE A 26 -0.24 -5.13 -16.65
N VAL A 27 0.71 -5.96 -16.22
CA VAL A 27 0.45 -7.13 -15.39
C VAL A 27 0.84 -6.83 -13.95
N GLY A 28 -0.14 -6.84 -13.05
CA GLY A 28 0.01 -6.54 -11.62
C GLY A 28 -0.69 -5.25 -11.19
N GLY A 29 -1.64 -5.38 -10.24
CA GLY A 29 -2.49 -4.30 -9.72
C GLY A 29 -2.00 -3.68 -8.41
N GLY A 30 -0.69 -3.73 -8.13
CA GLY A 30 -0.04 -2.99 -7.05
C GLY A 30 0.25 -1.54 -7.42
N ILE A 31 0.93 -0.81 -6.52
CA ILE A 31 1.20 0.63 -6.71
C ILE A 31 2.04 0.90 -7.98
N THR A 32 2.96 0.00 -8.34
CA THR A 32 3.79 0.13 -9.54
C THR A 32 2.93 0.05 -10.80
N GLY A 33 2.09 -1.00 -10.92
CA GLY A 33 1.20 -1.15 -12.07
C GLY A 33 0.16 -0.04 -12.16
N ALA A 34 -0.43 0.38 -11.03
CA ALA A 34 -1.34 1.52 -10.97
C ALA A 34 -0.65 2.82 -11.45
N GLY A 35 0.61 3.06 -11.04
CA GLY A 35 1.41 4.18 -11.50
C GLY A 35 1.66 4.14 -13.01
N VAL A 36 2.03 2.97 -13.55
CA VAL A 36 2.23 2.79 -15.01
C VAL A 36 0.93 3.04 -15.77
N LEU A 37 -0.21 2.50 -15.28
CA LEU A 37 -1.52 2.77 -15.88
C LEU A 37 -1.84 4.26 -15.88
N ARG A 38 -1.59 4.97 -14.75
CA ARG A 38 -1.82 6.40 -14.62
C ARG A 38 -1.01 7.20 -15.63
N GLU A 39 0.27 6.96 -15.72
CA GLU A 39 1.16 7.68 -16.62
C GLU A 39 0.94 7.32 -18.09
N ALA A 40 0.51 6.09 -18.40
CA ALA A 40 0.12 5.67 -19.74
C ALA A 40 -1.15 6.36 -20.22
N THR A 41 -2.20 6.38 -19.40
CA THR A 41 -3.50 7.00 -19.75
C THR A 41 -3.38 8.51 -19.95
N ARG A 42 -2.59 9.20 -19.12
CA ARG A 42 -2.32 10.63 -19.28
C ARG A 42 -1.64 10.97 -20.61
N ARG A 43 -0.84 10.05 -21.15
CA ARG A 43 -0.21 10.14 -22.48
C ARG A 43 -1.13 9.73 -23.62
N GLY A 44 -2.36 9.34 -23.30
CA GLY A 44 -3.40 8.97 -24.25
C GLY A 44 -3.23 7.57 -24.84
N TYR A 45 -2.43 6.71 -24.20
CA TYR A 45 -2.32 5.31 -24.60
C TYR A 45 -3.58 4.52 -24.22
N LYS A 46 -3.97 3.60 -25.07
CA LYS A 46 -5.00 2.61 -24.77
C LYS A 46 -4.38 1.55 -23.85
N ALA A 47 -4.60 1.69 -22.54
CA ALA A 47 -3.93 0.94 -21.51
C ALA A 47 -4.88 0.03 -20.72
N LEU A 48 -4.46 -1.22 -20.50
CA LEU A 48 -5.14 -2.23 -19.71
C LEU A 48 -4.25 -2.72 -18.58
N LEU A 49 -4.77 -2.77 -17.36
CA LEU A 49 -4.12 -3.41 -16.22
C LEU A 49 -4.87 -4.68 -15.84
N LEU A 50 -4.12 -5.77 -15.65
CA LEU A 50 -4.62 -7.09 -15.25
C LEU A 50 -4.01 -7.51 -13.92
N GLU A 51 -4.87 -7.86 -12.95
CA GLU A 51 -4.47 -8.33 -11.61
C GLU A 51 -5.06 -9.72 -11.34
N GLN A 52 -4.22 -10.65 -10.89
CA GLN A 52 -4.64 -12.04 -10.65
C GLN A 52 -5.55 -12.21 -9.42
N GLN A 53 -5.37 -11.36 -8.42
CA GLN A 53 -6.17 -11.28 -7.20
C GLN A 53 -6.92 -9.95 -7.17
N ASP A 54 -7.19 -9.40 -5.98
CA ASP A 54 -7.72 -8.06 -5.89
C ASP A 54 -6.61 -7.00 -6.03
N PHE A 55 -6.99 -5.77 -6.43
CA PHE A 55 -6.07 -4.64 -6.48
C PHE A 55 -5.39 -4.42 -5.13
N SER A 56 -4.09 -4.14 -5.17
CA SER A 56 -3.22 -3.99 -4.00
C SER A 56 -3.08 -5.24 -3.10
N TRP A 57 -3.52 -6.41 -3.51
CA TRP A 57 -3.49 -7.64 -2.69
C TRP A 57 -2.11 -7.98 -2.15
N GLY A 58 -1.05 -7.77 -2.89
CA GLY A 58 0.33 -8.03 -2.47
C GLY A 58 0.90 -6.97 -1.51
N THR A 59 2.15 -6.58 -1.72
CA THR A 59 2.93 -5.64 -0.90
C THR A 59 2.23 -4.29 -0.69
N SER A 60 1.43 -3.84 -1.68
CA SER A 60 0.84 -2.51 -1.71
C SER A 60 -0.32 -2.28 -0.74
N SER A 61 -0.76 -3.31 0.01
CA SER A 61 -1.69 -3.17 1.14
C SER A 61 -1.05 -3.52 2.49
N ARG A 62 0.22 -3.94 2.49
CA ARG A 62 0.92 -4.50 3.66
C ARG A 62 2.24 -3.79 3.98
N SER A 63 2.37 -2.54 3.56
CA SER A 63 3.50 -1.68 3.92
C SER A 63 3.40 -1.18 5.36
N SER A 64 4.41 -0.43 5.82
CA SER A 64 4.36 0.28 7.11
C SER A 64 3.50 1.55 7.07
N LYS A 65 2.66 1.76 6.03
CA LYS A 65 1.74 2.89 5.88
C LYS A 65 2.42 4.27 5.87
N MET A 66 3.65 4.36 5.40
CA MET A 66 4.45 5.59 5.40
C MET A 66 4.88 5.97 3.99
N VAL A 67 4.74 7.26 3.68
CA VAL A 67 5.34 7.94 2.55
C VAL A 67 6.47 8.79 3.09
N HIS A 68 7.70 8.31 2.94
CA HIS A 68 8.86 8.91 3.59
C HIS A 68 9.99 9.23 2.61
N GLY A 69 10.77 10.27 2.88
CA GLY A 69 11.90 10.68 2.06
C GLY A 69 13.13 9.77 2.17
N GLY A 70 13.13 8.80 3.09
CA GLY A 70 14.17 7.80 3.17
C GLY A 70 15.42 8.23 3.93
N LEU A 71 15.27 8.63 5.17
CA LEU A 71 16.38 9.02 6.05
C LEU A 71 17.51 7.97 6.14
N ARG A 72 17.19 6.67 6.00
CA ARG A 72 18.16 5.57 5.94
C ARG A 72 19.05 5.62 4.70
N TYR A 73 18.55 6.09 3.57
CA TYR A 73 19.31 6.20 2.31
C TYR A 73 20.29 7.37 2.39
N LEU A 74 19.84 8.46 2.99
CA LEU A 74 20.71 9.59 3.29
C LEU A 74 21.88 9.17 4.21
N ALA A 75 21.59 8.39 5.24
CA ALA A 75 22.61 7.81 6.13
C ALA A 75 23.56 6.83 5.40
N ALA A 76 23.10 6.19 4.31
CA ALA A 76 23.90 5.34 3.44
C ALA A 76 24.63 6.12 2.31
N GLY A 77 24.47 7.44 2.23
CA GLY A 77 25.11 8.30 1.23
C GLY A 77 24.36 8.44 -0.11
N ASP A 78 23.16 7.88 -0.23
CA ASP A 78 22.36 7.98 -1.45
C ASP A 78 21.51 9.27 -1.47
N LEU A 79 22.16 10.36 -1.87
CA LEU A 79 21.56 11.68 -1.95
C LEU A 79 20.49 11.79 -3.06
N LYS A 80 20.73 11.11 -4.20
CA LYS A 80 19.79 11.16 -5.35
C LYS A 80 18.45 10.53 -4.98
N LEU A 81 18.47 9.29 -4.48
CA LEU A 81 17.26 8.56 -4.07
C LEU A 81 16.53 9.28 -2.93
N THR A 82 17.27 9.92 -2.01
CA THR A 82 16.67 10.73 -0.94
C THR A 82 15.97 11.95 -1.51
N LYS A 83 16.60 12.71 -2.42
CA LYS A 83 16.01 13.88 -3.06
C LYS A 83 14.72 13.52 -3.80
N GLU A 84 14.77 12.53 -4.67
CA GLU A 84 13.60 12.03 -5.41
C GLU A 84 12.46 11.61 -4.46
N SER A 85 12.80 10.89 -3.39
CA SER A 85 11.80 10.44 -2.41
C SER A 85 11.15 11.60 -1.64
N VAL A 86 11.92 12.62 -1.29
CA VAL A 86 11.42 13.82 -0.60
C VAL A 86 10.53 14.64 -1.54
N GLU A 87 10.93 14.85 -2.79
CA GLU A 87 10.15 15.58 -3.80
C GLU A 87 8.81 14.89 -4.07
N GLU A 88 8.80 13.56 -4.26
CA GLU A 88 7.57 12.80 -4.46
C GLU A 88 6.68 12.77 -3.20
N ARG A 89 7.26 12.74 -1.99
CA ARG A 89 6.50 12.88 -0.74
C ARG A 89 5.78 14.23 -0.66
N GLU A 90 6.49 15.34 -0.93
CA GLU A 90 5.89 16.68 -0.92
C GLU A 90 4.81 16.82 -1.99
N ARG A 91 5.01 16.20 -3.16
CA ARG A 91 3.99 16.11 -4.21
C ARG A 91 2.73 15.43 -3.69
N LEU A 92 2.85 14.25 -3.09
CA LEU A 92 1.71 13.49 -2.55
C LEU A 92 0.97 14.23 -1.44
N LEU A 93 1.70 14.90 -0.53
CA LEU A 93 1.13 15.75 0.52
C LEU A 93 0.29 16.90 -0.05
N ASN A 94 0.73 17.49 -1.16
CA ASN A 94 0.06 18.61 -1.81
C ASN A 94 -1.12 18.17 -2.70
N GLU A 95 -0.99 17.02 -3.38
CA GLU A 95 -1.98 16.57 -4.36
C GLU A 95 -3.10 15.71 -3.74
N ALA A 96 -2.83 15.02 -2.62
CA ALA A 96 -3.78 14.11 -1.98
C ALA A 96 -3.88 14.31 -0.44
N PRO A 97 -4.05 15.55 0.06
CA PRO A 97 -4.26 15.78 1.49
C PRO A 97 -5.54 15.07 1.98
N GLY A 98 -5.48 14.41 3.14
CA GLY A 98 -6.54 13.53 3.65
C GLY A 98 -6.41 12.07 3.24
N LEU A 99 -5.52 11.77 2.28
CA LEU A 99 -5.05 10.43 1.98
C LEU A 99 -3.58 10.27 2.37
N VAL A 100 -2.77 11.30 2.12
CA VAL A 100 -1.37 11.39 2.52
C VAL A 100 -1.23 12.63 3.41
N ASP A 101 -0.98 12.41 4.69
CA ASP A 101 -0.97 13.46 5.68
C ASP A 101 0.36 13.51 6.44
N ARG A 102 0.81 14.73 6.76
CA ARG A 102 2.05 14.96 7.49
C ARG A 102 1.94 14.45 8.92
N ILE A 103 2.97 13.76 9.39
CA ILE A 103 3.06 13.28 10.76
C ILE A 103 4.46 13.48 11.33
N ALA A 104 4.54 13.73 12.63
CA ALA A 104 5.80 13.90 13.33
C ALA A 104 6.46 12.56 13.67
N PHE A 105 7.78 12.53 13.53
CA PHE A 105 8.63 11.40 13.91
C PHE A 105 9.56 11.81 15.05
N TYR A 106 9.70 10.93 16.02
CA TYR A 106 10.60 11.08 17.17
C TYR A 106 11.60 9.93 17.20
N PHE A 107 12.84 10.19 16.80
CA PHE A 107 13.92 9.21 16.89
C PHE A 107 14.63 9.34 18.22
N THR A 108 14.50 8.34 19.10
CA THR A 108 15.03 8.37 20.47
C THR A 108 16.54 8.12 20.52
N PHE A 109 17.24 8.86 21.37
CA PHE A 109 18.67 8.67 21.65
C PHE A 109 18.90 8.07 23.01
N ARG A 110 19.76 7.07 23.08
CA ARG A 110 20.24 6.48 24.34
C ARG A 110 21.76 6.54 24.41
N LYS A 111 22.31 6.66 25.63
CA LYS A 111 23.77 6.69 25.84
C LYS A 111 24.42 5.44 25.23
N GLY A 112 25.46 5.63 24.43
CA GLY A 112 26.25 4.54 23.81
C GLY A 112 25.66 3.93 22.53
N LEU A 113 24.50 4.43 22.04
CA LEU A 113 23.92 3.98 20.77
C LEU A 113 24.21 4.98 19.64
N PHE A 114 24.44 4.44 18.44
CA PHE A 114 24.58 5.22 17.21
C PHE A 114 23.25 5.12 16.39
N PRO A 115 22.82 6.20 15.70
CA PRO A 115 23.45 7.51 15.62
C PRO A 115 23.22 8.33 16.90
N GLY A 116 24.25 9.12 17.28
CA GLY A 116 24.12 10.10 18.34
C GLY A 116 23.45 11.40 17.85
N ARG A 117 23.15 12.32 18.80
CA ARG A 117 22.47 13.60 18.50
C ARG A 117 23.15 14.40 17.38
N LEU A 118 24.48 14.57 17.41
CA LEU A 118 25.19 15.39 16.43
C LEU A 118 25.08 14.81 15.00
N ALA A 119 25.31 13.51 14.86
CA ALA A 119 25.20 12.84 13.57
C ALA A 119 23.77 12.96 13.00
N MET A 120 22.76 12.72 13.84
CA MET A 120 21.37 12.84 13.42
C MET A 120 20.99 14.29 13.06
N THR A 121 21.49 15.29 13.80
CA THR A 121 21.25 16.71 13.46
C THR A 121 21.80 17.05 12.08
N ILE A 122 22.99 16.57 11.74
CA ILE A 122 23.60 16.80 10.41
C ILE A 122 22.77 16.11 9.32
N ILE A 123 22.40 14.86 9.54
CA ILE A 123 21.57 14.09 8.59
C ILE A 123 20.22 14.78 8.36
N LEU A 124 19.56 15.23 9.43
CA LEU A 124 18.26 15.90 9.33
C LEU A 124 18.38 17.30 8.72
N ALA A 125 19.48 18.02 8.93
CA ALA A 125 19.71 19.30 8.26
C ALA A 125 19.84 19.15 6.73
N ILE A 126 20.50 18.09 6.26
CA ILE A 126 20.57 17.75 4.83
C ILE A 126 19.18 17.32 4.34
N TYR A 127 18.46 16.53 5.12
CA TYR A 127 17.12 16.07 4.79
C TYR A 127 16.14 17.23 4.62
N ASP A 128 16.13 18.17 5.55
CA ASP A 128 15.32 19.39 5.48
C ASP A 128 15.69 20.27 4.28
N PHE A 129 17.00 20.40 4.01
CA PHE A 129 17.48 21.14 2.84
C PHE A 129 16.95 20.54 1.53
N LEU A 130 17.00 19.20 1.39
CA LEU A 130 16.46 18.49 0.22
C LEU A 130 14.94 18.62 0.12
N ALA A 131 14.24 18.70 1.26
CA ALA A 131 12.79 18.89 1.34
C ALA A 131 12.33 20.35 1.14
N GLY A 132 13.24 21.32 1.14
CA GLY A 132 12.92 22.74 1.10
C GLY A 132 12.22 23.25 2.37
N ILE A 133 12.36 22.55 3.50
CA ILE A 133 11.75 22.87 4.80
C ILE A 133 12.81 23.13 5.88
N ARG A 134 12.38 23.60 7.06
CA ARG A 134 13.20 23.72 8.28
C ARG A 134 12.35 23.25 9.44
N ASP A 135 12.37 21.95 9.70
CA ASP A 135 11.42 21.34 10.63
C ASP A 135 12.09 20.55 11.74
N HIS A 136 13.29 20.01 11.50
CA HIS A 136 13.96 19.19 12.52
C HIS A 136 14.38 20.00 13.74
N ARG A 137 14.18 19.39 14.93
CA ARG A 137 14.62 19.94 16.20
C ARG A 137 14.98 18.83 17.19
N PHE A 138 15.73 19.21 18.21
CA PHE A 138 16.02 18.31 19.31
C PHE A 138 14.96 18.45 20.42
N ILE A 139 14.43 17.32 20.86
CA ILE A 139 13.45 17.22 21.94
C ILE A 139 14.16 16.75 23.21
N LYS A 140 14.02 17.50 24.30
CA LYS A 140 14.61 17.15 25.60
C LYS A 140 13.88 15.96 26.21
N THR A 141 14.59 15.19 27.05
CA THR A 141 14.02 14.02 27.74
C THR A 141 12.72 14.32 28.48
N ALA A 142 12.64 15.44 29.21
CA ALA A 142 11.43 15.80 29.96
C ALA A 142 10.19 16.00 29.07
N GLU A 143 10.34 16.70 27.93
CA GLU A 143 9.28 16.89 26.94
C GLU A 143 8.86 15.57 26.30
N LEU A 144 9.85 14.72 25.97
CA LEU A 144 9.60 13.42 25.37
C LEU A 144 8.82 12.48 26.29
N LEU A 145 9.14 12.46 27.60
CA LEU A 145 8.43 11.67 28.62
C LEU A 145 7.00 12.15 28.86
N GLN A 146 6.74 13.45 28.71
CA GLN A 146 5.37 13.99 28.78
C GLN A 146 4.53 13.55 27.59
N ARG A 147 5.15 13.49 26.39
CA ARG A 147 4.46 13.11 25.16
C ARG A 147 4.24 11.60 25.05
N PHE A 148 5.22 10.79 25.40
CA PHE A 148 5.15 9.33 25.36
C PHE A 148 5.19 8.76 26.78
N LYS A 149 4.01 8.68 27.39
CA LYS A 149 3.87 8.22 28.78
C LYS A 149 4.35 6.79 28.93
N GLY A 150 5.08 6.53 30.01
CA GLY A 150 5.63 5.21 30.32
C GLY A 150 6.89 4.84 29.54
N LEU A 151 7.44 5.77 28.73
CA LEU A 151 8.71 5.56 28.05
C LEU A 151 9.83 5.35 29.08
N ASN A 152 10.63 4.30 28.87
CA ASN A 152 11.80 4.00 29.68
C ASN A 152 12.84 5.13 29.57
N ASP A 153 13.14 5.77 30.67
CA ASP A 153 14.08 6.91 30.77
C ASP A 153 15.54 6.50 30.96
N THR A 154 15.82 5.20 31.20
CA THR A 154 17.16 4.68 31.43
C THR A 154 18.10 5.03 30.27
N ASN A 155 19.13 5.81 30.56
CA ASN A 155 20.10 6.30 29.57
C ASN A 155 19.49 7.15 28.42
N LEU A 156 18.25 7.57 28.52
CA LEU A 156 17.58 8.39 27.51
C LEU A 156 18.19 9.80 27.48
N LYS A 157 18.54 10.29 26.30
CA LYS A 157 19.16 11.61 26.07
C LYS A 157 18.24 12.60 25.35
N GLY A 158 17.03 12.18 24.99
CA GLY A 158 16.08 12.92 24.20
C GLY A 158 15.78 12.27 22.88
N ALA A 159 15.23 13.03 21.94
CA ALA A 159 14.93 12.58 20.59
C ALA A 159 15.23 13.65 19.53
N SER A 160 15.44 13.26 18.28
CA SER A 160 15.27 14.15 17.13
C SER A 160 13.82 14.09 16.69
N TYR A 161 13.24 15.26 16.47
CA TYR A 161 11.98 15.49 15.81
C TYR A 161 12.22 15.82 14.34
N TYR A 162 11.43 15.27 13.45
CA TYR A 162 11.32 15.62 12.03
C TYR A 162 9.93 15.20 11.51
N THR A 163 9.52 15.61 10.32
CA THR A 163 8.26 15.17 9.74
C THR A 163 8.45 14.35 8.48
N ASP A 164 7.59 13.38 8.32
CA ASP A 164 7.35 12.60 7.10
C ASP A 164 5.83 12.49 6.89
N ALA A 165 5.33 11.49 6.16
CA ALA A 165 3.91 11.35 5.92
C ALA A 165 3.39 9.93 6.17
N MET A 166 2.12 9.87 6.59
CA MET A 166 1.33 8.64 6.71
C MET A 166 0.37 8.51 5.54
N VAL A 167 -0.02 7.28 5.24
CA VAL A 167 -0.95 6.94 4.14
C VAL A 167 -1.73 5.67 4.45
N ASP A 168 -2.89 5.51 3.85
CA ASP A 168 -3.45 4.19 3.58
C ASP A 168 -2.93 3.71 2.22
N ASP A 169 -1.99 2.78 2.24
CA ASP A 169 -1.29 2.30 1.07
C ASP A 169 -2.19 1.67 0.01
N SER A 170 -3.19 0.87 0.41
CA SER A 170 -4.16 0.31 -0.52
C SER A 170 -5.06 1.40 -1.12
N ARG A 171 -5.50 2.34 -0.28
CA ARG A 171 -6.33 3.45 -0.77
C ARG A 171 -5.56 4.34 -1.76
N LEU A 172 -4.25 4.48 -1.58
CA LEU A 172 -3.40 5.16 -2.56
C LEU A 172 -3.43 4.46 -3.92
N VAL A 173 -3.29 3.12 -3.95
CA VAL A 173 -3.41 2.34 -5.20
C VAL A 173 -4.79 2.55 -5.83
N LEU A 174 -5.85 2.39 -5.04
CA LEU A 174 -7.23 2.53 -5.53
C LEU A 174 -7.51 3.94 -6.06
N ARG A 175 -6.96 4.98 -5.41
CA ARG A 175 -7.10 6.36 -5.88
C ARG A 175 -6.36 6.58 -7.21
N VAL A 176 -5.15 6.05 -7.37
CA VAL A 176 -4.40 6.11 -8.63
C VAL A 176 -5.15 5.37 -9.75
N LEU A 177 -5.70 4.18 -9.47
CA LEU A 177 -6.52 3.44 -10.42
C LEU A 177 -7.80 4.19 -10.81
N GLN A 178 -8.51 4.77 -9.83
CA GLN A 178 -9.72 5.56 -10.07
C GLN A 178 -9.46 6.71 -11.04
N ASP A 179 -8.42 7.49 -10.80
CA ASP A 179 -8.07 8.63 -11.65
C ASP A 179 -7.56 8.17 -13.03
N SER A 180 -6.88 7.01 -13.10
CA SER A 180 -6.48 6.39 -14.38
C SER A 180 -7.69 5.97 -15.23
N MET A 181 -8.69 5.36 -14.60
CA MET A 181 -9.91 4.94 -15.28
C MET A 181 -10.79 6.14 -15.69
N ALA A 182 -10.75 7.22 -14.94
CA ALA A 182 -11.40 8.48 -15.33
C ALA A 182 -10.78 9.08 -16.60
N ASP A 183 -9.48 8.85 -16.86
CA ASP A 183 -8.76 9.21 -18.08
C ASP A 183 -8.84 8.14 -19.19
N GLY A 184 -9.70 7.12 -19.05
CA GLY A 184 -9.97 6.12 -20.08
C GLY A 184 -9.15 4.83 -19.96
N GLY A 185 -8.30 4.68 -18.96
CA GLY A 185 -7.64 3.42 -18.63
C GLY A 185 -8.64 2.33 -18.23
N GLN A 186 -8.25 1.08 -18.39
CA GLN A 186 -9.04 -0.07 -17.96
C GLN A 186 -8.25 -0.91 -16.97
N ALA A 187 -8.91 -1.43 -15.94
CA ALA A 187 -8.28 -2.30 -14.95
C ALA A 187 -9.24 -3.43 -14.55
N LEU A 188 -8.73 -4.65 -14.49
CA LEU A 188 -9.46 -5.84 -14.08
C LEU A 188 -8.71 -6.56 -12.96
N ASN A 189 -9.38 -6.74 -11.83
CA ASN A 189 -8.94 -7.66 -10.77
C ASN A 189 -9.47 -9.08 -11.05
N TYR A 190 -8.96 -10.09 -10.33
CA TYR A 190 -9.31 -11.50 -10.51
C TYR A 190 -9.22 -11.96 -11.97
N THR A 191 -8.20 -11.47 -12.67
CA THR A 191 -7.95 -11.77 -14.09
C THR A 191 -6.47 -12.10 -14.26
N LYS A 192 -6.14 -13.37 -14.03
CA LYS A 192 -4.77 -13.86 -14.08
C LYS A 192 -4.25 -13.95 -15.51
N VAL A 193 -3.07 -13.41 -15.75
CA VAL A 193 -2.31 -13.68 -16.97
C VAL A 193 -1.72 -15.07 -16.87
N GLN A 194 -2.13 -15.96 -17.75
CA GLN A 194 -1.68 -17.36 -17.77
C GLN A 194 -0.33 -17.53 -18.47
N LYS A 195 -0.15 -16.82 -19.60
CA LYS A 195 1.09 -16.82 -20.37
C LYS A 195 1.25 -15.58 -21.23
N LEU A 196 2.48 -15.32 -21.65
CA LEU A 196 2.80 -14.31 -22.65
C LEU A 196 2.49 -14.82 -24.06
N LEU A 197 2.01 -13.95 -24.94
CA LEU A 197 2.00 -14.18 -26.38
C LEU A 197 3.35 -13.77 -26.95
N ILE A 198 4.04 -14.70 -27.59
CA ILE A 198 5.37 -14.49 -28.16
C ILE A 198 5.31 -14.81 -29.65
N GLU A 199 5.67 -13.84 -30.49
CA GLU A 199 5.79 -14.01 -31.95
C GLU A 199 7.18 -13.50 -32.39
N LYS A 200 7.88 -14.32 -33.17
CA LYS A 200 9.25 -13.99 -33.66
C LYS A 200 10.18 -13.53 -32.53
N ASP A 201 10.18 -14.27 -31.41
CA ASP A 201 10.98 -14.03 -30.22
C ASP A 201 10.68 -12.70 -29.50
N LYS A 202 9.52 -12.08 -29.77
CA LYS A 202 9.08 -10.87 -29.09
C LYS A 202 7.72 -11.06 -28.43
N VAL A 203 7.56 -10.53 -27.24
CA VAL A 203 6.28 -10.47 -26.54
C VAL A 203 5.38 -9.48 -27.27
N CYS A 204 4.18 -9.92 -27.65
CA CYS A 204 3.18 -9.13 -28.38
C CYS A 204 1.79 -9.15 -27.71
N GLY A 205 1.71 -9.61 -26.46
CA GLY A 205 0.46 -9.66 -25.71
C GLY A 205 0.47 -10.70 -24.60
N VAL A 206 -0.72 -11.02 -24.11
CA VAL A 206 -0.93 -11.99 -23.03
C VAL A 206 -2.14 -12.88 -23.31
N VAL A 207 -2.22 -14.03 -22.64
CA VAL A 207 -3.41 -14.88 -22.58
C VAL A 207 -3.95 -14.84 -21.16
N ILE A 208 -5.25 -14.58 -21.03
CA ILE A 208 -6.00 -14.70 -19.79
C ILE A 208 -7.04 -15.81 -19.92
N ASP A 209 -7.52 -16.35 -18.82
CA ASP A 209 -8.73 -17.17 -18.82
C ASP A 209 -9.94 -16.26 -18.55
N ASP A 210 -11.01 -16.49 -19.29
CA ASP A 210 -12.31 -15.87 -18.99
C ASP A 210 -12.83 -16.44 -17.67
N PRO A 211 -13.01 -15.61 -16.63
CA PRO A 211 -13.45 -16.11 -15.33
C PRO A 211 -14.85 -16.74 -15.32
N GLN A 212 -15.66 -16.51 -16.37
CA GLN A 212 -17.01 -17.07 -16.49
C GLN A 212 -17.04 -18.39 -17.26
N THR A 213 -16.20 -18.53 -18.29
CA THR A 213 -16.23 -19.68 -19.19
C THR A 213 -14.98 -20.56 -19.11
N SER A 214 -13.94 -20.11 -18.41
CA SER A 214 -12.61 -20.72 -18.36
C SER A 214 -11.95 -20.90 -19.75
N GLN A 215 -12.47 -20.19 -20.76
CA GLN A 215 -11.87 -20.21 -22.11
C GLN A 215 -10.75 -19.18 -22.23
N PRO A 216 -9.66 -19.48 -22.93
CA PRO A 216 -8.56 -18.56 -23.11
C PRO A 216 -8.96 -17.37 -24.00
N ILE A 217 -8.65 -16.16 -23.56
CA ILE A 217 -8.77 -14.93 -24.34
C ILE A 217 -7.37 -14.41 -24.65
N GLN A 218 -7.05 -14.17 -25.92
CA GLN A 218 -5.80 -13.57 -26.34
C GLN A 218 -5.96 -12.04 -26.41
N LEU A 219 -5.06 -11.32 -25.74
CA LEU A 219 -5.01 -9.86 -25.73
C LEU A 219 -3.68 -9.43 -26.32
N ARG A 220 -3.70 -8.63 -27.37
CA ARG A 220 -2.51 -8.11 -28.05
C ARG A 220 -2.13 -6.75 -27.53
N ALA A 221 -0.83 -6.45 -27.51
CA ALA A 221 -0.32 -5.14 -27.12
C ALA A 221 0.99 -4.82 -27.86
N SER A 222 1.23 -3.52 -28.09
CA SER A 222 2.53 -3.05 -28.56
C SER A 222 3.63 -3.32 -27.53
N VAL A 223 3.30 -3.24 -26.23
CA VAL A 223 4.21 -3.57 -25.13
C VAL A 223 3.44 -4.21 -23.96
N VAL A 224 4.10 -5.16 -23.29
CA VAL A 224 3.64 -5.73 -22.03
C VAL A 224 4.59 -5.27 -20.92
N VAL A 225 4.02 -4.68 -19.85
CA VAL A 225 4.76 -4.27 -18.65
C VAL A 225 4.48 -5.24 -17.52
N ASN A 226 5.51 -5.94 -17.06
CA ASN A 226 5.49 -6.79 -15.90
C ASN A 226 5.76 -5.94 -14.64
N ALA A 227 4.71 -5.63 -13.88
CA ALA A 227 4.71 -4.89 -12.62
C ALA A 227 4.25 -5.77 -11.44
N THR A 228 4.54 -7.07 -11.49
CA THR A 228 4.04 -8.07 -10.55
C THR A 228 4.81 -8.14 -9.23
N GLY A 229 5.71 -7.19 -8.96
CA GLY A 229 6.41 -7.07 -7.67
C GLY A 229 7.22 -8.31 -7.32
N ALA A 230 6.89 -8.99 -6.23
CA ALA A 230 7.60 -10.18 -5.77
C ALA A 230 7.51 -11.36 -6.75
N TRP A 231 6.49 -11.40 -7.60
CA TRP A 231 6.27 -12.43 -8.63
C TRP A 231 6.94 -12.11 -9.97
N ALA A 232 7.71 -11.01 -10.07
CA ALA A 232 8.22 -10.52 -11.36
C ALA A 232 9.08 -11.55 -12.11
N ASP A 233 9.84 -12.37 -11.40
CA ASP A 233 10.66 -13.42 -12.02
C ASP A 233 9.85 -14.54 -12.68
N ARG A 234 8.57 -14.73 -12.32
CA ARG A 234 7.73 -15.75 -12.98
C ARG A 234 7.50 -15.43 -14.46
N LEU A 235 7.14 -14.19 -14.78
CA LEU A 235 6.98 -13.75 -16.18
C LEU A 235 8.33 -13.59 -16.89
N ARG A 236 9.38 -13.17 -16.19
CA ARG A 236 10.74 -13.08 -16.74
C ARG A 236 11.28 -14.44 -17.16
N ASN A 237 10.98 -15.49 -16.40
CA ASN A 237 11.37 -16.85 -16.76
C ASN A 237 10.78 -17.31 -18.11
N ALA A 238 9.60 -16.80 -18.49
CA ALA A 238 8.98 -17.11 -19.78
C ALA A 238 9.75 -16.53 -21.00
N VAL A 239 10.65 -15.56 -20.77
CA VAL A 239 11.56 -14.99 -21.76
C VAL A 239 13.04 -15.34 -21.47
N ASN A 240 13.28 -16.41 -20.72
CA ASN A 240 14.61 -16.96 -20.38
C ASN A 240 15.53 -15.98 -19.61
N SER A 241 14.96 -15.07 -18.82
CA SER A 241 15.73 -14.12 -18.03
C SER A 241 16.10 -14.68 -16.65
N GLU A 242 17.25 -14.25 -16.13
CA GLU A 242 17.74 -14.66 -14.80
C GLU A 242 16.85 -14.17 -13.65
N LYS A 243 16.81 -14.95 -12.56
CA LYS A 243 16.14 -14.54 -11.30
C LYS A 243 16.85 -13.34 -10.68
N ARG A 244 16.08 -12.32 -10.29
CA ARG A 244 16.58 -11.05 -9.75
C ARG A 244 15.92 -10.64 -8.43
N ILE A 245 14.80 -11.24 -8.07
CA ILE A 245 14.01 -10.83 -6.91
C ILE A 245 14.35 -11.69 -5.70
N ARG A 246 14.68 -11.03 -4.59
CA ARG A 246 14.81 -11.60 -3.24
C ARG A 246 13.59 -11.15 -2.44
N PRO A 247 12.64 -12.04 -2.13
CA PRO A 247 11.49 -11.70 -1.31
C PRO A 247 11.90 -11.50 0.14
N LEU A 248 11.52 -10.34 0.74
CA LEU A 248 11.75 -10.07 2.17
C LEU A 248 10.44 -9.80 2.88
N ARG A 249 10.16 -10.54 3.96
CA ARG A 249 8.95 -10.38 4.78
C ARG A 249 9.18 -9.35 5.89
N GLY A 250 8.16 -8.53 6.12
CA GLY A 250 8.11 -7.62 7.26
C GLY A 250 6.72 -7.60 7.88
N SER A 251 6.65 -7.83 9.19
CA SER A 251 5.41 -8.03 9.93
C SER A 251 5.11 -6.87 10.87
N HIS A 252 3.83 -6.64 11.13
CA HIS A 252 3.31 -5.60 12.01
C HIS A 252 2.20 -6.15 12.91
N ILE A 253 2.04 -5.50 14.06
CA ILE A 253 1.01 -5.80 15.05
C ILE A 253 0.14 -4.58 15.25
N ILE A 254 -1.17 -4.77 15.39
CA ILE A 254 -2.15 -3.71 15.68
C ILE A 254 -2.71 -3.91 17.09
N PHE A 255 -2.78 -2.81 17.84
CA PHE A 255 -3.41 -2.74 19.14
C PHE A 255 -4.57 -1.73 19.14
N PRO A 256 -5.58 -1.91 20.00
CA PRO A 256 -6.55 -0.85 20.28
C PRO A 256 -5.84 0.43 20.78
N LYS A 257 -6.17 1.57 20.20
CA LYS A 257 -5.58 2.86 20.59
C LYS A 257 -5.67 3.14 22.10
N ARG A 258 -6.73 2.68 22.78
CA ARG A 258 -6.94 2.86 24.21
C ARG A 258 -5.85 2.24 25.10
N LEU A 259 -5.15 1.21 24.62
CA LEU A 259 -4.08 0.55 25.40
C LEU A 259 -2.80 1.37 25.38
N TYR A 260 -2.44 1.94 24.24
CA TYR A 260 -1.31 2.85 24.11
C TYR A 260 -1.61 3.94 23.08
N PRO A 261 -2.25 5.05 23.50
CA PRO A 261 -2.60 6.14 22.59
C PRO A 261 -1.34 6.92 22.17
N VAL A 262 -1.06 6.92 20.89
CA VAL A 262 -0.02 7.75 20.27
C VAL A 262 -0.66 8.69 19.24
N SER A 263 -0.08 9.87 19.09
CA SER A 263 -0.48 10.86 18.06
C SER A 263 0.59 11.03 16.99
N ASP A 264 1.78 10.48 17.23
CA ASP A 264 2.94 10.64 16.38
C ASP A 264 3.72 9.33 16.29
N VAL A 265 4.67 9.27 15.37
CA VAL A 265 5.55 8.11 15.19
C VAL A 265 6.71 8.19 16.18
N MET A 266 6.87 7.19 17.02
CA MET A 266 8.09 6.99 17.77
C MET A 266 8.94 5.94 17.09
N THR A 267 10.23 6.25 16.90
CA THR A 267 11.25 5.31 16.43
C THR A 267 12.24 5.03 17.56
N PHE A 268 12.46 3.76 17.84
CA PHE A 268 13.47 3.30 18.78
C PHE A 268 14.28 2.13 18.21
N LEU A 269 15.46 1.91 18.76
CA LEU A 269 16.30 0.77 18.37
C LEU A 269 15.99 -0.43 19.24
N HIS A 270 15.71 -1.58 18.59
CA HIS A 270 15.47 -2.84 19.30
C HIS A 270 16.71 -3.22 20.13
N GLN A 271 16.51 -3.78 21.33
CA GLN A 271 17.60 -4.10 22.26
C GLN A 271 18.53 -5.21 21.72
N ASP A 272 18.01 -6.14 20.93
CA ASP A 272 18.76 -7.32 20.46
C ASP A 272 19.70 -6.98 19.30
N ASP A 273 19.17 -6.37 18.24
CA ASP A 273 19.86 -6.19 16.94
C ASP A 273 20.05 -4.73 16.51
N LYS A 274 19.57 -3.77 17.32
CA LYS A 274 19.62 -2.32 17.04
C LYS A 274 18.85 -1.90 15.78
N ARG A 275 17.92 -2.72 15.32
CA ARG A 275 17.01 -2.37 14.24
C ARG A 275 16.00 -1.31 14.71
N GLY A 276 15.67 -0.38 13.81
CA GLY A 276 14.64 0.63 14.09
C GLY A 276 13.23 0.01 14.07
N ILE A 277 12.52 0.15 15.18
CA ILE A 277 11.11 -0.23 15.35
C ILE A 277 10.29 1.04 15.46
N TYR A 278 9.07 1.01 14.91
CA TYR A 278 8.13 2.12 14.92
C TYR A 278 6.89 1.78 15.74
N VAL A 279 6.43 2.74 16.54
CA VAL A 279 5.10 2.76 17.16
C VAL A 279 4.39 3.99 16.63
N TYR A 280 3.20 3.83 16.05
CA TYR A 280 2.52 4.93 15.36
C TYR A 280 1.00 4.76 15.33
N PRO A 281 0.23 5.88 15.23
CA PRO A 281 -1.21 5.84 15.08
C PRO A 281 -1.57 5.49 13.63
N TRP A 282 -2.64 4.73 13.43
CA TRP A 282 -3.18 4.47 12.10
C TRP A 282 -4.65 4.03 12.19
N GLU A 283 -5.55 4.73 11.47
CA GLU A 283 -6.98 4.40 11.31
C GLU A 283 -7.66 4.04 12.66
N GLY A 284 -7.47 4.88 13.69
CA GLY A 284 -8.06 4.68 15.02
C GLY A 284 -7.36 3.63 15.90
N THR A 285 -6.24 3.09 15.47
CA THR A 285 -5.46 2.07 16.20
C THR A 285 -4.03 2.53 16.49
N THR A 286 -3.26 1.70 17.19
CA THR A 286 -1.80 1.84 17.36
C THR A 286 -1.10 0.65 16.71
N VAL A 287 -0.13 0.94 15.87
CA VAL A 287 0.65 -0.06 15.12
C VAL A 287 2.07 -0.14 15.64
N LEU A 288 2.59 -1.37 15.71
CA LEU A 288 3.97 -1.68 16.06
C LEU A 288 4.62 -2.49 14.93
N GLY A 289 5.77 -2.08 14.44
CA GLY A 289 6.53 -2.79 13.39
C GLY A 289 7.86 -2.09 13.06
N THR A 290 8.71 -2.70 12.29
CA THR A 290 8.52 -3.87 11.44
C THR A 290 9.69 -4.85 11.60
N THR A 291 9.45 -6.10 11.31
CA THR A 291 10.51 -7.12 11.10
C THR A 291 11.08 -7.04 9.68
N ASP A 292 12.12 -7.81 9.37
CA ASP A 292 12.75 -7.87 8.03
C ASP A 292 13.51 -9.20 7.89
N LEU A 293 12.86 -10.20 7.33
CA LEU A 293 13.35 -11.57 7.21
C LEU A 293 13.29 -12.02 5.75
N ASP A 294 14.13 -12.97 5.35
CA ASP A 294 13.95 -13.66 4.08
C ASP A 294 12.59 -14.38 4.08
N HIS A 295 11.94 -14.45 2.92
CA HIS A 295 10.67 -15.11 2.73
C HIS A 295 10.85 -16.27 1.74
N ASP A 296 10.91 -17.46 2.29
CA ASP A 296 11.17 -18.70 1.54
C ASP A 296 9.89 -19.49 1.23
N GLU A 297 8.73 -19.01 1.71
CA GLU A 297 7.41 -19.64 1.48
C GLU A 297 6.90 -19.31 0.05
N ASP A 298 5.92 -20.09 -0.42
CA ASP A 298 5.29 -19.83 -1.72
C ASP A 298 4.60 -18.47 -1.71
N LEU A 299 4.93 -17.63 -2.67
CA LEU A 299 4.35 -16.29 -2.83
C LEU A 299 2.84 -16.31 -3.11
N ASP A 300 2.25 -17.42 -3.57
CA ASP A 300 0.80 -17.55 -3.78
C ASP A 300 0.04 -17.80 -2.46
N ILE A 301 0.76 -18.14 -1.40
CA ILE A 301 0.24 -18.18 -0.03
C ILE A 301 0.40 -16.79 0.59
N GLU A 302 -0.66 -16.28 1.18
CA GLU A 302 -0.63 -14.97 1.84
C GLU A 302 0.32 -14.99 3.03
N ALA A 303 1.27 -14.04 3.08
CA ALA A 303 2.24 -13.99 4.15
C ALA A 303 1.57 -13.64 5.49
N SER A 304 1.96 -14.30 6.56
CA SER A 304 1.52 -14.05 7.93
C SER A 304 2.70 -13.84 8.88
N ILE A 305 2.44 -13.26 10.06
CA ILE A 305 3.43 -13.09 11.11
C ILE A 305 3.73 -14.46 11.77
N SER A 306 4.97 -14.68 12.18
CA SER A 306 5.34 -15.85 12.98
C SER A 306 5.29 -15.55 14.50
N ASN A 307 5.25 -16.60 15.34
CA ASN A 307 5.36 -16.46 16.79
C ASN A 307 6.68 -15.77 17.19
N GLN A 308 7.78 -16.07 16.51
CA GLN A 308 9.08 -15.44 16.76
C GLN A 308 9.07 -13.94 16.45
N GLU A 309 8.42 -13.52 15.36
CA GLU A 309 8.26 -12.11 15.02
C GLU A 309 7.34 -11.38 16.02
N THR A 310 6.27 -12.03 16.46
CA THR A 310 5.38 -11.50 17.50
C THR A 310 6.14 -11.26 18.80
N ASP A 311 6.88 -12.23 19.28
CA ASP A 311 7.69 -12.12 20.50
C ASP A 311 8.78 -11.05 20.36
N TYR A 312 9.44 -10.98 19.21
CA TYR A 312 10.44 -9.96 18.93
C TYR A 312 9.84 -8.55 19.06
N LEU A 313 8.73 -8.30 18.39
CA LEU A 313 8.07 -6.98 18.43
C LEU A 313 7.59 -6.62 19.83
N LEU A 314 6.92 -7.55 20.53
CA LEU A 314 6.45 -7.35 21.91
C LEU A 314 7.60 -7.10 22.89
N ARG A 315 8.70 -7.84 22.80
CA ARG A 315 9.89 -7.59 23.64
C ARG A 315 10.48 -6.21 23.38
N GLY A 316 10.56 -5.78 22.10
CA GLY A 316 11.00 -4.45 21.75
C GLY A 316 10.14 -3.36 22.36
N PHE A 317 8.82 -3.48 22.22
CA PHE A 317 7.86 -2.53 22.81
C PHE A 317 7.95 -2.53 24.35
N ASN A 318 7.89 -3.69 24.99
CA ASN A 318 7.89 -3.81 26.45
C ASN A 318 9.20 -3.34 27.10
N HIS A 319 10.32 -3.42 26.38
CA HIS A 319 11.58 -2.81 26.82
C HIS A 319 11.52 -1.27 26.79
N GLN A 320 10.85 -0.69 25.79
CA GLN A 320 10.70 0.77 25.70
C GLN A 320 9.62 1.31 26.64
N PHE A 321 8.58 0.53 26.94
CA PHE A 321 7.42 0.93 27.74
C PHE A 321 7.17 -0.06 28.88
N PRO A 322 8.09 -0.17 29.86
CA PRO A 322 8.02 -1.21 30.91
C PRO A 322 6.78 -1.10 31.81
N ASN A 323 6.18 0.09 31.90
CA ASN A 323 4.96 0.33 32.70
C ASN A 323 3.66 0.16 31.90
N ASN A 324 3.76 -0.07 30.57
CA ASN A 324 2.62 -0.24 29.65
C ASN A 324 2.82 -1.55 28.86
N LYS A 325 3.16 -2.64 29.54
CA LYS A 325 3.43 -3.91 28.89
C LYS A 325 2.22 -4.40 28.12
N LEU A 326 2.47 -4.80 26.88
CA LEU A 326 1.51 -5.45 26.01
C LEU A 326 1.82 -6.94 25.91
N THR A 327 0.77 -7.72 25.73
CA THR A 327 0.80 -9.18 25.57
C THR A 327 0.14 -9.59 24.27
N THR A 328 0.18 -10.86 23.94
CA THR A 328 -0.54 -11.41 22.77
C THR A 328 -2.05 -11.22 22.87
N ALA A 329 -2.62 -11.22 24.09
CA ALA A 329 -4.05 -10.99 24.31
C ALA A 329 -4.52 -9.54 23.98
N ASP A 330 -3.58 -8.62 23.87
CA ASP A 330 -3.86 -7.21 23.56
C ASP A 330 -3.91 -6.95 22.04
N ILE A 331 -3.51 -7.92 21.21
CA ILE A 331 -3.38 -7.78 19.76
C ILE A 331 -4.76 -7.88 19.11
N LEU A 332 -5.13 -6.86 18.31
CA LEU A 332 -6.35 -6.87 17.51
C LEU A 332 -6.18 -7.71 16.24
N SER A 333 -5.09 -7.47 15.54
CA SER A 333 -4.76 -8.14 14.29
C SER A 333 -3.28 -7.94 13.96
N THR A 334 -2.84 -8.60 12.91
CA THR A 334 -1.48 -8.51 12.37
C THR A 334 -1.52 -8.37 10.87
N TRP A 335 -0.40 -8.00 10.25
CA TRP A 335 -0.16 -8.22 8.82
C TRP A 335 1.30 -8.45 8.55
N ALA A 336 1.58 -9.23 7.52
CA ALA A 336 2.91 -9.41 6.96
C ALA A 336 2.92 -9.07 5.47
N GLY A 337 3.95 -8.36 5.01
CA GLY A 337 4.10 -7.97 3.61
C GLY A 337 5.43 -8.43 3.05
N VAL A 338 5.42 -8.93 1.81
CA VAL A 338 6.63 -9.37 1.11
C VAL A 338 7.13 -8.27 0.19
N ARG A 339 8.34 -7.79 0.44
CA ARG A 339 9.02 -6.75 -0.35
C ARG A 339 9.77 -7.38 -1.53
N PRO A 340 9.57 -6.91 -2.77
CA PRO A 340 10.37 -7.34 -3.92
C PRO A 340 11.72 -6.61 -3.93
N VAL A 341 12.70 -7.09 -3.17
CA VAL A 341 14.03 -6.49 -3.15
C VAL A 341 14.86 -7.08 -4.29
N ILE A 342 15.62 -6.22 -4.97
CA ILE A 342 16.54 -6.69 -6.02
C ILE A 342 17.75 -7.29 -5.31
N GLY A 343 17.92 -8.61 -5.46
CA GLY A 343 18.97 -9.36 -4.80
C GLY A 343 20.35 -8.99 -5.36
N SER A 344 21.32 -8.86 -4.47
CA SER A 344 22.75 -8.82 -4.82
C SER A 344 23.41 -10.10 -4.29
N GLU A 345 24.26 -10.74 -5.10
CA GLU A 345 25.03 -11.91 -4.66
C GLU A 345 25.98 -11.62 -3.48
N LYS A 346 26.13 -10.34 -3.11
CA LYS A 346 27.11 -9.85 -2.14
C LYS A 346 26.57 -9.63 -0.73
N SER A 347 25.25 -9.52 -0.54
CA SER A 347 24.69 -9.18 0.78
C SER A 347 24.07 -10.39 1.47
N LYS A 348 24.68 -10.83 2.59
CA LYS A 348 24.09 -11.86 3.48
C LYS A 348 23.01 -11.27 4.40
N ASP A 349 23.02 -9.96 4.65
CA ASP A 349 22.08 -9.28 5.55
C ASP A 349 20.92 -8.66 4.76
N PRO A 350 19.68 -9.13 4.93
CA PRO A 350 18.50 -8.61 4.23
C PRO A 350 18.32 -7.10 4.37
N SER A 351 18.69 -6.55 5.54
CA SER A 351 18.51 -5.13 5.85
C SER A 351 19.46 -4.19 5.10
N LYS A 352 20.52 -4.74 4.50
CA LYS A 352 21.55 -4.00 3.74
C LYS A 352 21.32 -3.99 2.23
N GLU A 353 20.34 -4.73 1.74
CA GLU A 353 19.99 -4.71 0.31
C GLU A 353 19.50 -3.33 -0.13
N ARG A 354 19.89 -2.94 -1.35
CA ARG A 354 19.45 -1.69 -1.97
C ARG A 354 17.97 -1.76 -2.25
N ARG A 355 17.26 -0.66 -2.01
CA ARG A 355 15.81 -0.53 -2.25
C ARG A 355 15.51 0.36 -3.45
N ASP A 356 16.43 0.38 -4.41
CA ASP A 356 16.21 1.01 -5.70
C ASP A 356 15.25 0.14 -6.52
N HIS A 357 14.59 0.74 -7.49
CA HIS A 357 13.90 -0.01 -8.51
C HIS A 357 14.86 -0.33 -9.67
N ALA A 358 14.49 -1.32 -10.45
CA ALA A 358 15.14 -1.61 -11.72
C ALA A 358 14.11 -1.84 -12.80
N VAL A 359 14.47 -1.46 -14.03
CA VAL A 359 13.72 -1.71 -15.23
C VAL A 359 14.58 -2.57 -16.16
N TRP A 360 14.01 -3.67 -16.64
CA TRP A 360 14.65 -4.59 -17.59
C TRP A 360 13.77 -4.69 -18.84
N SER A 361 14.42 -4.78 -20.00
CA SER A 361 13.77 -5.00 -21.28
C SER A 361 14.27 -6.32 -21.87
N ASP A 362 13.44 -7.36 -21.82
CA ASP A 362 13.78 -8.71 -22.25
C ASP A 362 12.78 -9.16 -23.32
N SER A 363 13.21 -9.35 -24.58
CA SER A 363 12.36 -9.83 -25.68
C SER A 363 11.02 -9.08 -25.85
N GLY A 364 10.98 -7.75 -25.62
CA GLY A 364 9.76 -6.94 -25.72
C GLY A 364 8.90 -6.94 -24.44
N LEU A 365 9.30 -7.66 -23.39
CA LEU A 365 8.73 -7.54 -22.04
C LEU A 365 9.49 -6.47 -21.27
N ILE A 366 8.81 -5.45 -20.81
CA ILE A 366 9.36 -4.49 -19.85
C ILE A 366 9.03 -4.97 -18.44
N THR A 367 10.04 -5.32 -17.67
CA THR A 367 9.84 -5.68 -16.26
C THR A 367 10.29 -4.54 -15.36
N VAL A 368 9.45 -4.16 -14.40
CA VAL A 368 9.78 -3.18 -13.37
C VAL A 368 9.49 -3.77 -11.99
N SER A 369 10.50 -3.75 -11.11
CA SER A 369 10.36 -4.25 -9.74
C SER A 369 11.29 -3.53 -8.78
N GLY A 370 11.11 -3.76 -7.47
CA GLY A 370 11.81 -3.02 -6.43
C GLY A 370 11.18 -1.66 -6.14
N GLY A 371 11.98 -0.74 -5.59
CA GLY A 371 11.53 0.62 -5.30
C GLY A 371 10.67 0.75 -4.05
N LYS A 372 9.96 1.87 -3.96
CA LYS A 372 9.18 2.28 -2.79
C LYS A 372 7.81 2.78 -3.17
N LEU A 373 6.88 2.71 -2.21
CA LEU A 373 5.56 3.34 -2.34
C LEU A 373 5.67 4.84 -2.68
N THR A 374 6.60 5.56 -2.05
CA THR A 374 6.78 7.01 -2.25
C THR A 374 7.10 7.40 -3.69
N THR A 375 7.95 6.62 -4.37
CA THR A 375 8.50 6.96 -5.70
C THR A 375 7.80 6.25 -6.85
N PHE A 376 6.59 5.73 -6.65
CA PHE A 376 5.88 4.91 -7.65
C PHE A 376 5.70 5.62 -9.00
N ARG A 377 5.53 6.96 -8.99
CA ARG A 377 5.40 7.74 -10.22
C ARG A 377 6.71 7.75 -11.02
N LEU A 378 7.86 7.96 -10.36
CA LEU A 378 9.16 7.91 -11.03
C LEU A 378 9.43 6.52 -11.60
N ILE A 379 9.09 5.46 -10.86
CA ILE A 379 9.18 4.07 -11.32
C ILE A 379 8.34 3.86 -12.58
N ALA A 380 7.13 4.41 -12.62
CA ALA A 380 6.24 4.34 -13.78
C ALA A 380 6.80 5.10 -14.99
N LEU A 381 7.40 6.28 -14.76
CA LEU A 381 8.05 7.06 -15.81
C LEU A 381 9.23 6.32 -16.43
N ASP A 382 10.05 5.67 -15.62
CA ASP A 382 11.20 4.90 -16.10
C ASP A 382 10.75 3.66 -16.89
N ALA A 383 9.67 2.99 -16.46
CA ALA A 383 9.07 1.88 -17.20
C ALA A 383 8.55 2.31 -18.59
N LEU A 384 7.88 3.48 -18.67
CA LEU A 384 7.40 4.03 -19.93
C LEU A 384 8.54 4.54 -20.82
N ALA A 385 9.59 5.11 -20.24
CA ALA A 385 10.79 5.50 -20.99
C ALA A 385 11.47 4.28 -21.64
N ALA A 386 11.56 3.16 -20.92
CA ALA A 386 12.09 1.91 -21.46
C ALA A 386 11.21 1.29 -22.58
N ALA A 387 9.92 1.63 -22.59
CA ALA A 387 8.95 1.17 -23.59
C ALA A 387 8.79 2.13 -24.79
N GLN A 388 9.44 3.29 -24.78
CA GLN A 388 9.17 4.41 -25.68
C GLN A 388 9.20 4.04 -27.16
N ASP A 389 10.20 3.26 -27.58
CA ASP A 389 10.37 2.87 -28.99
C ASP A 389 9.32 1.84 -29.49
N MET A 390 8.57 1.24 -28.55
CA MET A 390 7.52 0.26 -28.84
C MET A 390 6.12 0.88 -28.83
N LEU A 391 5.98 2.08 -28.30
CA LEU A 391 4.70 2.76 -28.12
C LEU A 391 4.46 3.80 -29.24
N PRO A 392 3.20 4.09 -29.58
CA PRO A 392 2.89 5.19 -30.48
C PRO A 392 3.32 6.54 -29.89
N THR A 393 3.39 7.58 -30.72
CA THR A 393 3.72 8.93 -30.25
C THR A 393 2.72 9.38 -29.19
N PRO A 394 3.18 9.79 -28.00
CA PRO A 394 2.30 10.19 -26.92
C PRO A 394 1.56 11.49 -27.26
N LYS A 395 0.34 11.64 -26.76
CA LYS A 395 -0.34 12.94 -26.77
C LYS A 395 0.38 13.89 -25.82
N SER A 396 0.49 15.17 -26.21
CA SER A 396 0.99 16.19 -25.31
C SER A 396 0.00 16.41 -24.16
N PHE A 397 0.48 16.53 -22.94
CA PHE A 397 -0.30 16.94 -21.78
C PHE A 397 0.51 17.97 -20.97
N ASN A 398 -0.19 18.96 -20.41
CA ASN A 398 0.44 20.08 -19.70
C ASN A 398 0.33 19.96 -18.18
N ASP A 399 -0.28 18.89 -17.67
CA ASP A 399 -0.50 18.69 -16.24
C ASP A 399 0.31 17.47 -15.75
N ASP A 400 1.26 17.69 -14.87
CA ASP A 400 2.12 16.65 -14.31
C ASP A 400 1.61 16.09 -12.97
N ARG A 401 0.45 16.55 -12.47
CA ARG A 401 -0.16 16.07 -11.23
C ARG A 401 -0.59 14.61 -11.37
N ILE A 402 -0.38 13.84 -10.31
CA ILE A 402 -0.80 12.43 -10.24
C ILE A 402 -2.32 12.34 -10.17
N PHE A 403 -2.93 13.18 -9.34
CA PHE A 403 -4.35 13.12 -9.02
C PHE A 403 -5.13 14.29 -9.62
N PHE A 404 -6.39 14.02 -9.94
CA PHE A 404 -7.33 15.10 -10.22
C PHE A 404 -7.59 15.91 -8.94
N THR A 405 -7.45 17.23 -9.04
CA THR A 405 -7.80 18.12 -7.93
C THR A 405 -9.33 18.22 -7.87
N PRO A 406 -9.96 17.93 -6.74
CA PRO A 406 -11.39 18.16 -6.57
C PRO A 406 -11.71 19.66 -6.72
N CYS A 407 -12.76 19.98 -7.45
CA CYS A 407 -13.24 21.37 -7.64
C CYS A 407 -14.00 21.92 -6.42
N ILE A 408 -14.05 21.18 -5.30
CA ILE A 408 -14.80 21.55 -4.09
C ILE A 408 -13.87 21.54 -2.88
N SER A 409 -14.00 22.56 -2.02
CA SER A 409 -13.26 22.60 -0.77
C SER A 409 -13.91 21.71 0.30
N PRO A 410 -13.17 21.26 1.32
CA PRO A 410 -13.74 20.48 2.43
C PRO A 410 -14.92 21.16 3.13
N ASN A 411 -14.82 22.47 3.38
CA ASN A 411 -15.89 23.26 3.98
C ASN A 411 -17.15 23.37 3.10
N ALA A 412 -16.98 23.34 1.78
CA ALA A 412 -18.12 23.36 0.86
C ALA A 412 -18.70 21.96 0.63
N LEU A 413 -17.92 20.89 0.82
CA LEU A 413 -18.39 19.52 0.71
C LEU A 413 -19.21 19.10 1.94
N LEU A 414 -18.71 19.37 3.15
CA LEU A 414 -19.36 18.99 4.42
C LEU A 414 -18.98 20.01 5.52
N PRO A 415 -19.75 21.12 5.63
CA PRO A 415 -19.44 22.22 6.54
C PRO A 415 -19.37 21.82 8.01
N GLU A 416 -20.20 20.85 8.43
CA GLU A 416 -20.28 20.35 9.80
C GLU A 416 -19.10 19.46 10.19
N ASN A 417 -18.38 18.87 9.23
CA ASN A 417 -17.20 18.06 9.50
C ASN A 417 -16.14 18.19 8.38
N PRO A 418 -15.44 19.34 8.31
CA PRO A 418 -14.48 19.60 7.23
C PRO A 418 -13.25 18.67 7.28
N ASN A 419 -12.89 18.13 8.45
CA ASN A 419 -11.79 17.16 8.57
C ASN A 419 -12.13 15.84 7.88
N TRP A 420 -13.33 15.31 8.12
CA TRP A 420 -13.79 14.11 7.43
C TRP A 420 -14.02 14.38 5.93
N ALA A 421 -14.52 15.55 5.58
CA ALA A 421 -14.60 15.97 4.17
C ALA A 421 -13.24 15.98 3.48
N GLN A 422 -12.19 16.49 4.15
CA GLN A 422 -10.82 16.46 3.64
C GLN A 422 -10.34 15.03 3.41
N ARG A 423 -10.59 14.13 4.38
CA ARG A 423 -10.30 12.70 4.25
C ARG A 423 -11.01 12.08 3.04
N LEU A 424 -12.29 12.35 2.85
CA LEU A 424 -13.04 11.84 1.70
C LEU A 424 -12.49 12.39 0.37
N LEU A 425 -12.17 13.67 0.30
CA LEU A 425 -11.59 14.28 -0.91
C LEU A 425 -10.23 13.67 -1.26
N GLY A 426 -9.37 13.44 -0.28
CA GLY A 426 -8.09 12.77 -0.48
C GLY A 426 -8.26 11.34 -1.00
N ARG A 427 -9.16 10.58 -0.39
CA ARG A 427 -9.35 9.13 -0.64
C ARG A 427 -10.17 8.85 -1.91
N TYR A 428 -11.19 9.66 -2.21
CA TYR A 428 -12.17 9.42 -3.28
C TYR A 428 -12.15 10.51 -4.37
N GLY A 429 -11.38 11.58 -4.20
CA GLY A 429 -11.22 12.63 -5.20
C GLY A 429 -12.54 13.24 -5.66
N ALA A 430 -12.72 13.33 -6.96
CA ALA A 430 -13.92 13.89 -7.57
C ALA A 430 -15.22 13.12 -7.23
N THR A 431 -15.12 11.85 -6.81
CA THR A 431 -16.29 11.03 -6.48
C THR A 431 -16.77 11.20 -5.03
N ALA A 432 -16.04 11.90 -4.17
CA ALA A 432 -16.40 12.13 -2.76
C ALA A 432 -17.80 12.75 -2.59
N LYS A 433 -18.18 13.69 -3.47
CA LYS A 433 -19.51 14.29 -3.46
C LYS A 433 -20.61 13.27 -3.79
N ALA A 434 -20.37 12.40 -4.75
CA ALA A 434 -21.33 11.34 -5.12
C ALA A 434 -21.46 10.32 -4.00
N LEU A 435 -20.37 9.94 -3.34
CA LEU A 435 -20.37 9.06 -2.17
C LEU A 435 -21.30 9.59 -1.08
N LEU A 436 -21.20 10.86 -0.71
CA LEU A 436 -22.07 11.49 0.29
C LEU A 436 -23.52 11.58 -0.19
N SER A 437 -23.78 11.89 -1.46
CA SER A 437 -25.13 12.04 -1.98
C SER A 437 -25.89 10.70 -2.19
N GLU A 438 -25.17 9.59 -2.28
CA GLU A 438 -25.74 8.23 -2.43
C GLU A 438 -25.81 7.46 -1.10
N SER A 439 -25.51 8.12 0.02
CA SER A 439 -25.54 7.54 1.36
C SER A 439 -26.41 8.41 2.30
N THR A 440 -26.84 7.82 3.41
CA THR A 440 -27.64 8.52 4.43
C THR A 440 -26.75 9.17 5.48
N ALA A 441 -27.27 10.19 6.18
CA ALA A 441 -26.54 10.82 7.27
C ALA A 441 -26.16 9.84 8.41
N GLN A 442 -26.95 8.77 8.61
CA GLN A 442 -26.62 7.72 9.56
C GLN A 442 -25.40 6.90 9.11
N GLU A 443 -25.24 6.67 7.82
CA GLU A 443 -24.09 5.95 7.26
C GLU A 443 -22.79 6.79 7.29
N HIS A 444 -22.87 8.11 7.55
CA HIS A 444 -21.72 8.98 7.71
C HIS A 444 -21.03 8.83 9.08
N GLN A 445 -21.65 8.13 10.03
CA GLN A 445 -21.04 7.92 11.35
C GLN A 445 -19.83 6.98 11.28
N SER A 446 -18.83 7.27 12.11
CA SER A 446 -17.67 6.40 12.26
C SER A 446 -18.05 5.02 12.81
N ILE A 447 -17.40 3.98 12.33
CA ILE A 447 -17.58 2.61 12.79
C ILE A 447 -16.59 2.32 13.92
N GLY A 448 -17.08 2.13 15.15
CA GLY A 448 -16.25 1.92 16.34
C GLY A 448 -15.29 3.10 16.55
N ASP A 449 -14.04 2.80 16.90
CA ASP A 449 -12.98 3.80 17.09
C ASP A 449 -12.26 4.17 15.77
N THR A 450 -12.73 3.70 14.61
CA THR A 450 -12.11 3.93 13.32
C THR A 450 -12.57 5.22 12.67
N ASP A 451 -11.83 5.68 11.65
CA ASP A 451 -12.23 6.82 10.82
C ASP A 451 -13.07 6.41 9.58
N PHE A 452 -13.45 5.12 9.47
CA PHE A 452 -14.28 4.60 8.38
C PHE A 452 -15.77 4.70 8.68
N SER A 453 -16.57 4.79 7.62
CA SER A 453 -18.03 4.90 7.67
C SER A 453 -18.73 3.84 6.81
N LEU A 454 -20.00 3.58 7.08
CA LEU A 454 -20.83 2.70 6.24
C LEU A 454 -21.02 3.27 4.82
N ALA A 455 -20.99 4.59 4.67
CA ALA A 455 -21.04 5.25 3.35
C ALA A 455 -19.85 4.83 2.47
N GLU A 456 -18.65 4.72 3.05
CA GLU A 456 -17.47 4.22 2.35
C GLU A 456 -17.60 2.73 2.00
N CYS A 457 -18.20 1.91 2.88
CA CYS A 457 -18.49 0.49 2.61
C CYS A 457 -19.45 0.34 1.43
N ARG A 458 -20.59 1.05 1.45
CA ARG A 458 -21.59 1.05 0.37
C ARG A 458 -20.96 1.47 -0.96
N TRP A 459 -20.20 2.57 -0.95
CA TRP A 459 -19.52 3.08 -2.14
C TRP A 459 -18.56 2.05 -2.74
N ALA A 460 -17.75 1.42 -1.90
CA ALA A 460 -16.78 0.43 -2.32
C ALA A 460 -17.47 -0.80 -2.94
N ILE A 461 -18.51 -1.34 -2.29
CA ILE A 461 -19.30 -2.48 -2.79
C ILE A 461 -19.87 -2.19 -4.18
N LYS A 462 -20.37 -0.98 -4.38
CA LYS A 462 -21.08 -0.58 -5.60
C LYS A 462 -20.15 -0.18 -6.75
N TYR A 463 -19.04 0.50 -6.45
CA TYR A 463 -18.28 1.22 -7.47
C TYR A 463 -16.79 0.90 -7.54
N GLU A 464 -16.20 0.16 -6.58
CA GLU A 464 -14.75 -0.04 -6.53
C GLU A 464 -14.31 -1.48 -6.81
N GLY A 465 -15.10 -2.21 -7.60
CA GLY A 465 -14.72 -3.53 -8.11
C GLY A 465 -14.60 -4.62 -7.05
N VAL A 466 -15.29 -4.48 -5.92
CA VAL A 466 -15.35 -5.51 -4.86
C VAL A 466 -15.98 -6.79 -5.41
N GLN A 467 -15.29 -7.92 -5.31
CA GLN A 467 -15.79 -9.24 -5.67
C GLN A 467 -16.03 -10.11 -4.43
N HIS A 468 -15.18 -9.94 -3.41
CA HIS A 468 -15.17 -10.73 -2.19
C HIS A 468 -15.22 -9.84 -0.94
N LEU A 469 -15.61 -10.44 0.20
CA LEU A 469 -15.72 -9.70 1.47
C LEU A 469 -14.37 -9.20 1.98
N ASP A 470 -13.28 -9.93 1.72
CA ASP A 470 -11.91 -9.50 2.07
C ASP A 470 -11.44 -8.29 1.24
N ASP A 471 -11.94 -8.10 0.01
CA ASP A 471 -11.67 -6.87 -0.76
C ASP A 471 -12.15 -5.64 0.01
N LEU A 472 -13.38 -5.72 0.52
CA LEU A 472 -13.98 -4.65 1.30
C LEU A 472 -13.24 -4.43 2.62
N LEU A 473 -13.11 -5.47 3.43
CA LEU A 473 -12.68 -5.38 4.83
C LEU A 473 -11.17 -5.20 5.00
N LEU A 474 -10.36 -5.70 4.06
CA LEU A 474 -8.90 -5.64 4.17
C LEU A 474 -8.24 -4.64 3.21
N ARG A 475 -8.94 -4.15 2.17
CA ARG A 475 -8.33 -3.29 1.12
C ARG A 475 -9.12 -2.03 0.78
N ARG A 476 -10.46 -2.05 0.68
CA ARG A 476 -11.26 -0.83 0.42
C ARG A 476 -11.41 0.01 1.68
N THR A 477 -11.75 -0.67 2.77
CA THR A 477 -11.65 -0.19 4.14
C THR A 477 -10.55 -0.97 4.86
N ARG A 478 -10.28 -0.71 6.09
CA ARG A 478 -9.35 -1.49 6.91
C ARG A 478 -10.03 -2.05 8.15
N LEU A 479 -11.36 -2.10 8.09
CA LEU A 479 -12.20 -2.49 9.23
C LEU A 479 -11.86 -3.89 9.74
N GLY A 480 -11.54 -4.83 8.85
CA GLY A 480 -11.11 -6.18 9.24
C GLY A 480 -9.80 -6.23 10.01
N MET A 481 -8.98 -5.18 9.93
CA MET A 481 -7.72 -5.07 10.67
C MET A 481 -7.87 -4.19 11.92
N CYS A 482 -8.74 -3.18 11.88
CA CYS A 482 -8.88 -2.18 12.93
C CYS A 482 -9.95 -2.53 13.98
N LEU A 483 -10.86 -3.45 13.67
CA LEU A 483 -11.90 -3.94 14.58
C LEU A 483 -11.58 -5.33 15.11
N ALA A 484 -12.15 -5.68 16.26
CA ALA A 484 -11.96 -6.98 16.88
C ALA A 484 -12.51 -8.12 15.99
N ASN A 485 -11.84 -9.28 16.01
CA ASN A 485 -12.27 -10.49 15.32
C ASN A 485 -12.61 -10.26 13.83
N GLY A 486 -11.78 -9.49 13.13
CA GLY A 486 -11.97 -9.22 11.72
C GLY A 486 -13.19 -8.34 11.40
N GLY A 487 -13.68 -7.57 12.34
CA GLY A 487 -14.87 -6.74 12.16
C GLY A 487 -16.19 -7.48 12.38
N ALA A 488 -16.21 -8.51 13.22
CA ALA A 488 -17.40 -9.34 13.45
C ALA A 488 -18.65 -8.54 13.87
N GLU A 489 -18.48 -7.42 14.56
CA GLU A 489 -19.59 -6.55 15.00
C GLU A 489 -20.38 -5.92 13.88
N ILE A 490 -19.77 -5.76 12.68
CA ILE A 490 -20.42 -5.12 11.52
C ILE A 490 -20.95 -6.12 10.49
N TYR A 491 -20.76 -7.43 10.64
CA TYR A 491 -21.22 -8.42 9.66
C TYR A 491 -22.74 -8.31 9.35
N PRO A 492 -23.64 -8.12 10.32
CA PRO A 492 -25.08 -8.03 10.01
C PRO A 492 -25.42 -6.82 9.12
N VAL A 493 -24.76 -5.68 9.32
CA VAL A 493 -25.00 -4.50 8.48
C VAL A 493 -24.37 -4.64 7.11
N LEU A 494 -23.21 -5.31 7.00
CA LEU A 494 -22.57 -5.61 5.72
C LEU A 494 -23.40 -6.60 4.89
N GLU A 495 -23.99 -7.62 5.52
CA GLU A 495 -24.93 -8.53 4.84
C GLU A 495 -26.06 -7.76 4.17
N ALA A 496 -26.68 -6.83 4.89
CA ALA A 496 -27.74 -5.99 4.33
C ALA A 496 -27.24 -5.14 3.16
N LEU A 497 -26.02 -4.59 3.24
CA LEU A 497 -25.41 -3.82 2.15
C LEU A 497 -25.12 -4.68 0.92
N PHE A 498 -24.51 -5.86 1.07
CA PHE A 498 -24.25 -6.76 -0.06
C PHE A 498 -25.53 -7.27 -0.71
N LYS A 499 -26.56 -7.55 0.10
CA LYS A 499 -27.88 -7.93 -0.39
C LYS A 499 -28.51 -6.81 -1.22
N SER A 500 -28.43 -5.55 -0.77
CA SER A 500 -29.01 -4.40 -1.48
C SER A 500 -28.22 -4.01 -2.73
N GLU A 501 -26.88 -3.99 -2.68
CA GLU A 501 -26.04 -3.45 -3.76
C GLU A 501 -25.54 -4.51 -4.76
N ARG A 502 -25.41 -5.78 -4.31
CA ARG A 502 -24.87 -6.89 -5.13
C ARG A 502 -25.87 -8.03 -5.32
N GLN A 503 -27.07 -7.95 -4.70
CA GLN A 503 -28.11 -8.98 -4.75
C GLN A 503 -27.63 -10.35 -4.25
N TRP A 504 -26.69 -10.37 -3.33
CA TRP A 504 -26.26 -11.62 -2.71
C TRP A 504 -27.39 -12.21 -1.89
N ASP A 505 -27.64 -13.51 -2.05
CA ASP A 505 -28.52 -14.26 -1.19
C ASP A 505 -27.80 -14.70 0.11
N SER A 506 -28.55 -15.30 1.03
CA SER A 506 -28.01 -15.74 2.32
C SER A 506 -26.96 -16.85 2.16
N GLN A 507 -27.10 -17.72 1.16
CA GLN A 507 -26.13 -18.80 0.92
C GLN A 507 -24.79 -18.23 0.41
N GLN A 508 -24.85 -17.27 -0.51
CA GLN A 508 -23.67 -16.59 -1.02
C GLN A 508 -22.98 -15.78 0.09
N TRP A 509 -23.75 -15.09 0.93
CA TRP A 509 -23.22 -14.36 2.07
C TRP A 509 -22.49 -15.28 3.06
N GLU A 510 -23.11 -16.39 3.45
CA GLU A 510 -22.50 -17.36 4.36
C GLU A 510 -21.20 -17.95 3.79
N ALA A 511 -21.18 -18.29 2.51
CA ALA A 511 -19.99 -18.80 1.84
C ALA A 511 -18.84 -17.78 1.87
N GLU A 512 -19.11 -16.52 1.53
CA GLU A 512 -18.15 -15.43 1.55
C GLU A 512 -17.69 -15.07 2.97
N LEU A 513 -18.58 -15.08 3.94
CA LEU A 513 -18.24 -14.83 5.33
C LEU A 513 -17.32 -15.92 5.88
N ASN A 514 -17.59 -17.18 5.58
CA ASN A 514 -16.73 -18.31 6.01
C ASN A 514 -15.37 -18.26 5.33
N ARG A 515 -15.33 -17.93 4.03
CA ARG A 515 -14.08 -17.69 3.30
C ARG A 515 -13.27 -16.55 3.92
N TYR A 516 -13.90 -15.42 4.22
CA TYR A 516 -13.25 -14.27 4.84
C TYR A 516 -12.70 -14.60 6.24
N LYS A 517 -13.49 -15.28 7.07
CA LYS A 517 -13.07 -15.70 8.41
C LYS A 517 -11.84 -16.60 8.36
N ALA A 518 -11.76 -17.55 7.42
CA ALA A 518 -10.59 -18.39 7.23
C ALA A 518 -9.37 -17.55 6.85
N ILE A 519 -9.48 -16.65 5.86
CA ILE A 519 -8.39 -15.74 5.46
C ILE A 519 -7.91 -14.91 6.65
N TRP A 520 -8.85 -14.32 7.39
CA TRP A 520 -8.49 -13.48 8.53
C TRP A 520 -7.81 -14.30 9.64
N GLN A 521 -8.31 -15.49 9.93
CA GLN A 521 -7.74 -16.37 10.95
C GLN A 521 -6.33 -16.83 10.57
N ASP A 522 -6.10 -17.16 9.31
CA ASP A 522 -4.81 -17.74 8.87
C ASP A 522 -3.73 -16.65 8.69
N TYR A 523 -4.10 -15.43 8.27
CA TYR A 523 -3.12 -14.43 7.82
C TYR A 523 -3.14 -13.10 8.57
N TYR A 524 -4.21 -12.79 9.32
CA TYR A 524 -4.38 -11.52 10.04
C TYR A 524 -4.58 -11.68 11.54
N SER A 525 -4.77 -12.90 12.04
CA SER A 525 -4.73 -13.21 13.46
C SER A 525 -3.31 -13.61 13.91
N LEU A 526 -3.17 -13.91 15.18
CA LEU A 526 -1.94 -14.55 15.69
C LEU A 526 -1.86 -16.00 15.20
N PRO A 527 -0.65 -16.51 14.93
CA PRO A 527 -0.47 -17.92 14.63
C PRO A 527 -1.06 -18.79 15.75
N GLN A 528 -1.84 -19.79 15.35
CA GLN A 528 -2.32 -20.77 16.33
C GLN A 528 -1.10 -21.51 16.92
N THR A 529 -0.99 -21.55 18.24
CA THR A 529 -0.05 -22.46 18.89
C THR A 529 -0.50 -23.87 18.51
N SER A 530 0.29 -24.56 17.68
CA SER A 530 0.15 -26.03 17.61
C SER A 530 0.30 -26.54 19.05
N GLU A 531 -0.77 -27.05 19.61
CA GLU A 531 -0.66 -27.88 20.81
C GLU A 531 0.26 -29.05 20.42
N GLU A 532 1.52 -29.01 20.92
CA GLU A 532 2.38 -30.19 20.94
C GLU A 532 1.86 -31.24 21.88
#